data_e236779eae214e1e250e898adb94cecc
#
_entry.id   e236779eae214e1e250e898adb94cecc
#
_cell.length_a   1.000
_cell.length_b   1.000
_cell.length_c   1.000
_cell.angle_alpha   90.00
_cell.angle_beta   90.00
_cell.angle_gamma   90.00
#
_symmetry.space_group_name_H-M   'P 1'
#
loop_
_entity.id
_entity.type
_entity.pdbx_description
1 polymer ?
#
loop_
_entity_poly.entity_id
_entity_poly.type
_entity_poly.pdbx_seq_one_letter_code
_entity_poly.pdbx_strand_id
1 'polypeptide(L)'
;MAVIAVLVVVVVYNLLIKANNTELRQDSEAISLQVEKYFSPFERMVKQLALDEDVQTILTTTKAGQKMTENEVYPAVLKKLVAVAGLDTENIQGVFTADLDSNASITSAGGISGDDYDCTTRTWYSCTQTGETKLTKTYVAASTGKTILSAVT
;
A
#
# COMPACT_ATOMS: atom_id res chain seq x y z
N MET A 1 -12.34 -47.44 -39.02
CA MET A 1 -12.06 -46.00 -39.22
C MET A 1 -12.51 -45.10 -38.06
N ALA A 2 -13.51 -45.46 -37.25
CA ALA A 2 -13.99 -44.63 -36.11
C ALA A 2 -12.95 -44.41 -34.99
N VAL A 3 -12.09 -45.36 -34.67
CA VAL A 3 -11.09 -45.27 -33.58
C VAL A 3 -10.03 -44.22 -33.86
N ILE A 4 -9.57 -44.05 -35.11
CA ILE A 4 -8.57 -43.06 -35.48
C ILE A 4 -9.14 -41.65 -35.37
N ALA A 5 -10.39 -41.43 -35.75
CA ALA A 5 -11.04 -40.12 -35.64
C ALA A 5 -11.19 -39.67 -34.18
N VAL A 6 -11.54 -40.58 -33.26
CA VAL A 6 -11.65 -40.26 -31.82
C VAL A 6 -10.29 -39.94 -31.24
N LEU A 7 -9.24 -40.63 -31.60
CA LEU A 7 -7.88 -40.39 -31.11
C LEU A 7 -7.34 -39.03 -31.57
N VAL A 8 -7.59 -38.63 -32.81
CA VAL A 8 -7.22 -37.31 -33.33
C VAL A 8 -7.95 -36.18 -32.58
N VAL A 9 -9.26 -36.34 -32.34
CA VAL A 9 -10.05 -35.35 -31.60
C VAL A 9 -9.54 -35.15 -30.16
N VAL A 10 -9.21 -36.23 -29.46
CA VAL A 10 -8.62 -36.15 -28.07
C VAL A 10 -7.28 -35.48 -28.08
N VAL A 11 -6.40 -35.78 -29.01
CA VAL A 11 -5.08 -35.14 -29.11
C VAL A 11 -5.20 -33.65 -29.41
N VAL A 12 -6.03 -33.25 -30.38
CA VAL A 12 -6.27 -31.84 -30.74
C VAL A 12 -6.90 -31.10 -29.56
N TYR A 13 -7.89 -31.68 -28.87
CA TYR A 13 -8.49 -31.08 -27.68
C TYR A 13 -7.48 -30.83 -26.55
N ASN A 14 -6.63 -31.81 -26.25
CA ASN A 14 -5.58 -31.66 -25.23
C ASN A 14 -4.53 -30.62 -25.63
N LEU A 15 -4.15 -30.53 -26.90
CA LEU A 15 -3.23 -29.50 -27.40
C LEU A 15 -3.84 -28.10 -27.29
N LEU A 16 -5.13 -27.94 -27.65
CA LEU A 16 -5.84 -26.67 -27.53
C LEU A 16 -5.98 -26.21 -26.07
N ILE A 17 -6.33 -27.12 -25.15
CA ILE A 17 -6.39 -26.80 -23.73
C ILE A 17 -5.02 -26.39 -23.21
N LYS A 18 -3.97 -27.14 -23.57
CA LYS A 18 -2.62 -26.81 -23.14
C LYS A 18 -2.12 -25.47 -23.69
N ALA A 19 -2.39 -25.18 -24.96
CA ALA A 19 -2.06 -23.90 -25.58
C ALA A 19 -2.80 -22.73 -24.89
N ASN A 20 -4.11 -22.86 -24.71
CA ASN A 20 -4.94 -21.85 -24.04
C ASN A 20 -4.52 -21.60 -22.60
N ASN A 21 -4.22 -22.66 -21.82
CA ASN A 21 -3.72 -22.52 -20.47
C ASN A 21 -2.33 -21.84 -20.41
N THR A 22 -1.48 -22.08 -21.40
CA THR A 22 -0.16 -21.42 -21.49
C THR A 22 -0.32 -19.93 -21.79
N GLU A 23 -1.19 -19.57 -22.73
CA GLU A 23 -1.50 -18.18 -23.10
C GLU A 23 -2.10 -17.42 -21.90
N LEU A 24 -3.12 -17.97 -21.25
CA LEU A 24 -3.73 -17.39 -20.04
C LEU A 24 -2.71 -17.18 -18.92
N ARG A 25 -1.79 -18.12 -18.76
CA ARG A 25 -0.73 -18.00 -17.77
C ARG A 25 0.26 -16.87 -18.12
N GLN A 26 0.68 -16.78 -19.37
CA GLN A 26 1.57 -15.72 -19.85
C GLN A 26 0.93 -14.35 -19.72
N ASP A 27 -0.34 -14.21 -20.06
CA ASP A 27 -1.10 -12.97 -19.91
C ASP A 27 -1.23 -12.59 -18.42
N SER A 28 -1.50 -13.56 -17.55
CA SER A 28 -1.59 -13.34 -16.11
C SER A 28 -0.22 -12.91 -15.52
N GLU A 29 0.87 -13.51 -15.94
CA GLU A 29 2.23 -13.14 -15.54
C GLU A 29 2.57 -11.71 -16.03
N ALA A 30 2.22 -11.37 -17.27
CA ALA A 30 2.44 -10.04 -17.84
C ALA A 30 1.65 -8.96 -17.08
N ILE A 31 0.37 -9.21 -16.78
CA ILE A 31 -0.47 -8.31 -15.98
C ILE A 31 0.11 -8.16 -14.57
N SER A 32 0.52 -9.24 -13.92
CA SER A 32 1.12 -9.22 -12.60
C SER A 32 2.38 -8.34 -12.56
N LEU A 33 3.27 -8.48 -13.55
CA LEU A 33 4.46 -7.65 -13.69
C LEU A 33 4.12 -6.16 -13.92
N GLN A 34 3.08 -5.86 -14.68
CA GLN A 34 2.64 -4.48 -14.89
C GLN A 34 2.12 -3.87 -13.59
N VAL A 35 1.33 -4.60 -12.82
CA VAL A 35 0.81 -4.18 -11.51
C VAL A 35 1.96 -3.95 -10.53
N GLU A 36 2.90 -4.89 -10.43
CA GLU A 36 4.10 -4.75 -9.59
C GLU A 36 4.93 -3.52 -9.98
N LYS A 37 5.19 -3.33 -11.27
CA LYS A 37 5.92 -2.17 -11.78
C LYS A 37 5.22 -0.85 -11.47
N TYR A 38 3.89 -0.83 -11.50
CA TYR A 38 3.10 0.37 -11.16
C TYR A 38 3.21 0.71 -9.67
N PHE A 39 3.13 -0.28 -8.78
CA PHE A 39 3.14 -0.03 -7.33
C PHE A 39 4.52 0.07 -6.69
N SER A 40 5.55 -0.53 -7.29
CA SER A 40 6.93 -0.52 -6.78
C SER A 40 7.49 0.87 -6.42
N PRO A 41 7.24 1.96 -7.18
CA PRO A 41 7.66 3.30 -6.78
C PRO A 41 7.06 3.75 -5.45
N PHE A 42 5.78 3.50 -5.22
CA PHE A 42 5.08 3.89 -3.99
C PHE A 42 5.58 3.12 -2.78
N GLU A 43 5.85 1.81 -2.93
CA GLU A 43 6.46 1.01 -1.87
C GLU A 43 7.85 1.52 -1.51
N ARG A 44 8.66 1.93 -2.49
CA ARG A 44 9.97 2.53 -2.24
C ARG A 44 9.87 3.86 -1.51
N MET A 45 8.91 4.73 -1.87
CA MET A 45 8.66 5.99 -1.18
C MET A 45 8.33 5.78 0.29
N VAL A 46 7.47 4.80 0.59
CA VAL A 46 7.10 4.47 1.98
C VAL A 46 8.30 3.94 2.76
N LYS A 47 9.11 3.06 2.17
CA LYS A 47 10.37 2.58 2.78
C LYS A 47 11.35 3.72 3.06
N GLN A 48 11.49 4.66 2.14
CA GLN A 48 12.37 5.81 2.34
C GLN A 48 11.87 6.71 3.46
N LEU A 49 10.55 6.96 3.54
CA LEU A 49 9.96 7.70 4.65
C LEU A 49 10.15 7.00 5.99
N ALA A 50 9.99 5.69 6.04
CA ALA A 50 10.20 4.91 7.27
C ALA A 50 11.65 4.93 7.77
N LEU A 51 12.62 5.16 6.89
CA LEU A 51 14.05 5.31 7.22
C LEU A 51 14.44 6.76 7.50
N ASP A 52 13.54 7.71 7.31
CA ASP A 52 13.83 9.13 7.54
C ASP A 52 13.99 9.42 9.02
N GLU A 53 15.05 10.14 9.37
CA GLU A 53 15.44 10.41 10.77
C GLU A 53 14.34 11.19 11.53
N ASP A 54 13.72 12.19 10.92
CA ASP A 54 12.66 12.96 11.58
C ASP A 54 11.39 12.12 11.78
N VAL A 55 11.05 11.25 10.81
CA VAL A 55 9.93 10.33 10.93
C VAL A 55 10.18 9.32 12.05
N GLN A 56 11.37 8.74 12.12
CA GLN A 56 11.73 7.85 13.22
C GLN A 56 11.76 8.57 14.58
N THR A 57 12.28 9.80 14.60
CA THR A 57 12.34 10.60 15.83
C THR A 57 10.94 10.88 16.36
N ILE A 58 10.01 11.35 15.53
CA ILE A 58 8.65 11.65 16.01
C ILE A 58 7.94 10.41 16.54
N LEU A 59 8.13 9.25 15.90
CA LEU A 59 7.51 7.98 16.31
C LEU A 59 8.11 7.40 17.59
N THR A 60 9.40 7.68 17.87
CA THR A 60 10.08 7.12 19.03
C THR A 60 10.09 8.06 20.26
N THR A 61 9.89 9.36 20.05
CA THR A 61 9.94 10.36 21.13
C THR A 61 8.57 10.88 21.56
N THR A 62 7.52 10.72 20.76
CA THR A 62 6.16 11.07 21.17
C THR A 62 5.66 10.03 22.18
N LYS A 63 5.23 10.49 23.34
CA LYS A 63 4.79 9.63 24.45
C LYS A 63 3.27 9.44 24.42
N ALA A 64 2.80 8.35 25.01
CA ALA A 64 1.37 8.13 25.24
C ALA A 64 0.74 9.35 25.92
N GLY A 65 -0.35 9.85 25.35
CA GLY A 65 -1.07 11.06 25.83
C GLY A 65 -0.47 12.39 25.37
N GLN A 66 0.68 12.40 24.69
CA GLN A 66 1.26 13.59 24.07
C GLN A 66 0.73 13.74 22.65
N LYS A 67 0.42 14.97 22.25
CA LYS A 67 0.05 15.25 20.84
C LYS A 67 1.29 15.27 19.98
N MET A 68 1.27 14.58 18.83
CA MET A 68 2.40 14.62 17.88
C MET A 68 2.75 16.05 17.42
N THR A 69 1.78 16.98 17.39
CA THR A 69 1.99 18.40 17.07
C THR A 69 2.87 19.15 18.08
N GLU A 70 3.00 18.63 19.28
CA GLU A 70 3.84 19.23 20.33
C GLU A 70 5.29 18.75 20.24
N ASN A 71 5.57 17.79 19.35
CA ASN A 71 6.92 17.30 19.12
C ASN A 71 7.73 18.30 18.27
N GLU A 72 8.96 18.56 18.64
CA GLU A 72 9.83 19.55 17.98
C GLU A 72 10.06 19.25 16.50
N VAL A 73 10.09 17.97 16.10
CA VAL A 73 10.30 17.57 14.70
C VAL A 73 9.01 17.52 13.87
N TYR A 74 7.85 17.77 14.47
CA TYR A 74 6.57 17.75 13.76
C TYR A 74 6.55 18.61 12.48
N PRO A 75 7.03 19.88 12.48
CA PRO A 75 7.01 20.68 11.25
C PRO A 75 7.89 20.11 10.14
N ALA A 76 9.00 19.46 10.47
CA ALA A 76 9.89 18.83 9.50
C ALA A 76 9.22 17.58 8.90
N VAL A 77 8.60 16.74 9.73
CA VAL A 77 7.84 15.56 9.26
C VAL A 77 6.69 15.98 8.36
N LEU A 78 5.86 16.95 8.78
CA LEU A 78 4.74 17.43 7.96
C LEU A 78 5.22 17.93 6.60
N LYS A 79 6.29 18.71 6.54
CA LYS A 79 6.88 19.20 5.30
C LYS A 79 7.30 18.05 4.37
N LYS A 80 7.87 16.97 4.93
CA LYS A 80 8.26 15.78 4.14
C LYS A 80 7.05 15.03 3.61
N LEU A 81 6.03 14.82 4.43
CA LEU A 81 4.78 14.17 3.98
C LEU A 81 4.12 14.96 2.85
N VAL A 82 4.07 16.29 2.95
CA VAL A 82 3.55 17.19 1.90
C VAL A 82 4.39 17.09 0.63
N ALA A 83 5.72 17.10 0.76
CA ALA A 83 6.62 17.00 -0.39
C ALA A 83 6.44 15.67 -1.13
N VAL A 84 6.34 14.55 -0.42
CA VAL A 84 6.11 13.23 -1.03
C VAL A 84 4.73 13.15 -1.67
N ALA A 85 3.69 13.67 -1.03
CA ALA A 85 2.34 13.73 -1.62
C ALA A 85 2.31 14.56 -2.92
N GLY A 86 3.16 15.57 -3.02
CA GLY A 86 3.28 16.44 -4.21
C GLY A 86 4.06 15.81 -5.38
N LEU A 87 4.72 14.66 -5.21
CA LEU A 87 5.48 14.01 -6.29
C LEU A 87 4.59 13.44 -7.40
N ASP A 88 3.39 13.02 -7.07
CA ASP A 88 2.41 12.47 -8.02
C ASP A 88 0.99 12.75 -7.52
N THR A 89 0.49 13.94 -7.79
CA THR A 89 -0.82 14.40 -7.31
C THR A 89 -2.01 13.71 -7.99
N GLU A 90 -1.78 12.98 -9.07
CA GLU A 90 -2.81 12.19 -9.75
C GLU A 90 -3.05 10.86 -9.05
N ASN A 91 -1.98 10.21 -8.57
CA ASN A 91 -2.03 8.86 -8.00
C ASN A 91 -1.88 8.85 -6.47
N ILE A 92 -1.17 9.81 -5.88
CA ILE A 92 -1.00 9.92 -4.43
C ILE A 92 -2.10 10.83 -3.87
N GLN A 93 -3.07 10.23 -3.20
CA GLN A 93 -4.13 11.00 -2.53
C GLN A 93 -3.67 11.63 -1.22
N GLY A 94 -2.71 11.03 -0.55
CA GLY A 94 -2.11 11.51 0.68
C GLY A 94 -1.05 10.58 1.21
N VAL A 95 -0.20 11.14 2.04
CA VAL A 95 0.86 10.42 2.76
C VAL A 95 0.64 10.63 4.25
N PHE A 96 0.85 9.60 5.05
CA PHE A 96 0.66 9.69 6.49
C PHE A 96 1.71 8.87 7.23
N THR A 97 1.93 9.22 8.48
CA THR A 97 2.60 8.40 9.49
C THR A 97 1.69 8.26 10.69
N ALA A 98 1.76 7.12 11.38
CA ALA A 98 0.96 6.85 12.56
C ALA A 98 1.84 6.28 13.66
N ASP A 99 1.62 6.77 14.86
CA ASP A 99 2.25 6.31 16.08
C ASP A 99 1.24 5.48 16.89
N LEU A 100 1.60 4.24 17.17
CA LEU A 100 0.74 3.31 17.90
C LEU A 100 0.72 3.59 19.41
N ASP A 101 1.78 4.17 19.95
CA ASP A 101 1.90 4.46 21.38
C ASP A 101 1.04 5.67 21.78
N SER A 102 1.04 6.72 20.97
CA SER A 102 0.17 7.89 21.16
C SER A 102 -1.21 7.72 20.52
N ASN A 103 -1.41 6.65 19.73
CA ASN A 103 -2.62 6.36 18.97
C ASN A 103 -3.04 7.53 18.06
N ALA A 104 -2.07 8.16 17.41
CA ALA A 104 -2.26 9.34 16.59
C ALA A 104 -1.65 9.18 15.19
N SER A 105 -2.09 9.98 14.24
CA SER A 105 -1.49 10.04 12.90
C SER A 105 -1.34 11.48 12.40
N ILE A 106 -0.30 11.70 11.62
CA ILE A 106 -0.07 12.94 10.86
C ILE A 106 -0.30 12.62 9.40
N THR A 107 -1.03 13.47 8.71
CA THR A 107 -1.26 13.34 7.27
C THR A 107 -0.62 14.51 6.51
N SER A 108 -0.35 14.32 5.22
CA SER A 108 0.11 15.40 4.33
C SER A 108 -0.91 16.55 4.19
N ALA A 109 -2.16 16.36 4.61
CA ALA A 109 -3.16 17.43 4.70
C ALA A 109 -3.02 18.30 5.96
N GLY A 110 -2.02 18.06 6.81
CA GLY A 110 -1.81 18.76 8.08
C GLY A 110 -2.74 18.31 9.19
N GLY A 111 -3.62 17.36 8.94
CA GLY A 111 -4.53 16.82 9.93
C GLY A 111 -3.83 15.86 10.88
N ILE A 112 -4.21 15.93 12.15
CA ILE A 112 -3.97 14.89 13.14
C ILE A 112 -5.26 14.13 13.32
N SER A 113 -5.16 12.87 13.70
CA SER A 113 -6.31 12.07 14.13
C SER A 113 -6.99 12.73 15.33
N GLY A 114 -8.30 12.68 15.35
CA GLY A 114 -9.07 13.14 16.51
C GLY A 114 -8.84 12.27 17.76
N ASP A 115 -9.32 12.71 18.91
CA ASP A 115 -9.17 12.03 20.19
C ASP A 115 -9.76 10.60 20.19
N ASP A 116 -10.74 10.34 19.33
CA ASP A 116 -11.38 9.02 19.14
C ASP A 116 -10.69 8.13 18.07
N TYR A 117 -9.52 8.53 17.59
CA TYR A 117 -8.83 7.76 16.55
C TYR A 117 -8.17 6.52 17.15
N ASP A 118 -8.47 5.37 16.55
CA ASP A 118 -7.87 4.10 16.93
C ASP A 118 -7.12 3.50 15.72
N CYS A 119 -5.79 3.52 15.78
CA CYS A 119 -4.91 2.97 14.76
C CYS A 119 -5.19 1.48 14.51
N THR A 120 -5.51 0.71 15.56
CA THR A 120 -5.67 -0.74 15.48
C THR A 120 -6.91 -1.15 14.70
N THR A 121 -7.89 -0.26 14.58
CA THR A 121 -9.14 -0.50 13.82
C THR A 121 -9.00 -0.19 12.33
N ARG A 122 -7.86 0.35 11.91
CA ARG A 122 -7.67 0.80 10.53
C ARG A 122 -7.27 -0.36 9.61
N THR A 123 -7.76 -0.33 8.37
CA THR A 123 -7.49 -1.38 7.36
C THR A 123 -5.99 -1.60 7.13
N TRP A 124 -5.17 -0.57 7.24
CA TRP A 124 -3.73 -0.63 7.06
C TRP A 124 -2.98 -1.25 8.24
N TYR A 125 -3.57 -1.28 9.45
CA TYR A 125 -2.90 -1.74 10.65
C TYR A 125 -2.36 -3.17 10.53
N SER A 126 -3.12 -4.09 9.97
CA SER A 126 -2.68 -5.48 9.80
C SER A 126 -1.43 -5.62 8.92
N CYS A 127 -1.16 -4.66 8.05
CA CYS A 127 0.03 -4.66 7.20
C CYS A 127 1.29 -4.27 7.96
N THR A 128 1.19 -3.45 9.02
CA THR A 128 2.34 -3.00 9.83
C THR A 128 2.92 -4.11 10.72
N GLN A 129 2.15 -5.17 10.97
CA GLN A 129 2.53 -6.24 11.90
C GLN A 129 3.60 -7.20 11.35
N THR A 130 3.99 -7.07 10.10
CA THR A 130 4.91 -8.02 9.44
C THR A 130 6.33 -7.49 9.29
N GLY A 131 6.56 -6.19 9.50
CA GLY A 131 7.85 -5.54 9.23
C GLY A 131 8.22 -5.49 7.74
N GLU A 132 7.28 -5.82 6.85
CA GLU A 132 7.45 -5.78 5.41
C GLU A 132 6.55 -4.69 4.82
N THR A 133 7.03 -4.03 3.76
CA THR A 133 6.17 -3.11 3.01
C THR A 133 5.14 -3.90 2.22
N LYS A 134 3.86 -3.57 2.40
CA LYS A 134 2.72 -4.25 1.77
C LYS A 134 1.69 -3.25 1.26
N LEU A 135 0.98 -3.68 0.23
CA LEU A 135 -0.23 -3.00 -0.22
C LEU A 135 -1.44 -3.53 0.58
N THR A 136 -2.28 -2.63 1.04
CA THR A 136 -3.56 -3.00 1.67
C THR A 136 -4.54 -3.51 0.64
N LYS A 137 -5.62 -4.13 1.08
CA LYS A 137 -6.84 -4.21 0.25
C LYS A 137 -7.40 -2.80 0.05
N THR A 138 -8.23 -2.63 -0.97
CA THR A 138 -8.95 -1.37 -1.18
C THR A 138 -9.91 -1.09 -0.02
N TYR A 139 -9.99 0.16 0.41
CA TYR A 139 -10.88 0.62 1.47
C TYR A 139 -11.31 2.06 1.24
N VAL A 140 -12.31 2.51 1.98
CA VAL A 140 -12.77 3.90 1.91
C VAL A 140 -11.98 4.75 2.92
N ALA A 141 -11.28 5.76 2.41
CA ALA A 141 -10.51 6.68 3.25
C ALA A 141 -11.45 7.50 4.15
N ALA A 142 -11.19 7.48 5.46
CA ALA A 142 -12.01 8.21 6.43
C ALA A 142 -12.00 9.74 6.22
N SER A 143 -10.87 10.28 5.70
CA SER A 143 -10.70 11.72 5.48
C SER A 143 -11.38 12.25 4.22
N THR A 144 -11.56 11.41 3.19
CA THR A 144 -11.99 11.87 1.85
C THR A 144 -13.21 11.14 1.30
N GLY A 145 -13.61 10.01 1.89
CA GLY A 145 -14.68 9.15 1.39
C GLY A 145 -14.36 8.43 0.07
N LYS A 146 -13.14 8.56 -0.45
CA LYS A 146 -12.73 7.90 -1.70
C LYS A 146 -12.22 6.49 -1.44
N THR A 147 -12.44 5.61 -2.43
CA THR A 147 -11.84 4.26 -2.41
C THR A 147 -10.36 4.37 -2.75
N ILE A 148 -9.53 3.90 -1.85
CA ILE A 148 -8.06 3.92 -1.97
C ILE A 148 -7.48 2.56 -1.62
N LEU A 149 -6.20 2.38 -1.90
CA LEU A 149 -5.33 1.40 -1.26
C LEU A 149 -4.09 2.14 -0.72
N SER A 150 -3.40 1.57 0.25
CA SER A 150 -2.19 2.16 0.81
C SER A 150 -1.00 1.19 0.69
N ALA A 151 0.16 1.74 0.38
CA ALA A 151 1.43 1.09 0.66
C ALA A 151 1.81 1.41 2.11
N VAL A 152 2.15 0.41 2.89
CA VAL A 152 2.41 0.52 4.34
C VAL A 152 3.65 -0.30 4.70
N THR A 153 4.46 0.22 5.61
CA THR A 153 5.65 -0.47 6.13
C THR A 153 5.71 -0.31 7.64
#